data_fcb02569c2d262848e83d161aba93f99
#
_entry.id   fcb02569c2d262848e83d161aba93f99
#
_cell.length_a   1.000
_cell.length_b   1.000
_cell.length_c   1.000
_cell.angle_alpha   90.00
_cell.angle_beta   90.00
_cell.angle_gamma   90.00
#
_symmetry.space_group_name_H-M   'P 1'
#
loop_
_entity.id
_entity.type
_entity.pdbx_description
1 polymer ?
#
loop_
_entity_poly.entity_id
_entity_poly.type
_entity_poly.pdbx_seq_one_letter_code
_entity_poly.pdbx_strand_id
1 'polypeptide(L)'
;MKVFISNKEIEEIAYGLIQVTCGSPASGPIDIDGVARFLGLQVHYERIAEDDRDKIGFVSNGSYPLCVMRQNQKVGIVFPKETIILDTFLQRPTENCRRRFVLAHEISHVLINRADPLHNPTCFDREYDLERCYSLQEFQERLNLGECQANSMAAMLLMPKPLVENALRRHIHRSRIPIYGDCVLLPSTKPAIHAIADELCVSFSSLLIQLKKYNLVDRRDMQEYFLKMREAT
;
A
#
# COMPACT_ATOMS: atom_id res chain seq x y z
N MET A 1 2.05 -9.59 24.07
CA MET A 1 2.40 -10.59 23.04
C MET A 1 2.06 -9.97 21.71
N LYS A 2 3.03 -9.66 20.84
CA LYS A 2 2.77 -9.00 19.56
C LYS A 2 1.94 -9.94 18.68
N VAL A 3 0.75 -9.50 18.27
CA VAL A 3 -0.07 -10.26 17.31
C VAL A 3 0.58 -10.09 15.93
N PHE A 4 1.27 -11.13 15.49
CA PHE A 4 1.75 -11.19 14.12
C PHE A 4 0.56 -11.55 13.22
N ILE A 5 0.17 -10.64 12.36
CA ILE A 5 -0.85 -10.90 11.35
C ILE A 5 -0.14 -11.53 10.15
N SER A 6 -0.48 -12.77 9.83
CA SER A 6 0.10 -13.46 8.67
C SER A 6 -0.38 -12.85 7.36
N ASN A 7 0.38 -13.04 6.28
CA ASN A 7 -0.04 -12.56 4.95
C ASN A 7 -1.40 -13.12 4.51
N LYS A 8 -1.76 -14.31 4.96
CA LYS A 8 -3.06 -14.92 4.67
C LYS A 8 -4.20 -14.19 5.40
N GLU A 9 -3.99 -13.86 6.68
CA GLU A 9 -4.96 -13.08 7.46
C GLU A 9 -5.10 -11.65 6.89
N ILE A 10 -4.00 -11.03 6.49
CA ILE A 10 -4.02 -9.72 5.81
C ILE A 10 -4.86 -9.80 4.52
N GLU A 11 -4.66 -10.85 3.72
CA GLU A 11 -5.44 -11.07 2.49
C GLU A 11 -6.93 -11.27 2.79
N GLU A 12 -7.27 -12.06 3.81
CA GLU A 12 -8.64 -12.32 4.24
C GLU A 12 -9.33 -11.03 4.75
N ILE A 13 -8.63 -10.24 5.58
CA ILE A 13 -9.13 -8.96 6.09
C ILE A 13 -9.36 -7.98 4.94
N ALA A 14 -8.37 -7.79 4.07
CA ALA A 14 -8.46 -6.87 2.94
C ALA A 14 -9.59 -7.27 1.99
N TYR A 15 -9.67 -8.55 1.64
CA TYR A 15 -10.71 -9.06 0.76
C TYR A 15 -12.11 -8.92 1.37
N GLY A 16 -12.28 -9.30 2.64
CA GLY A 16 -13.54 -9.15 3.36
C GLY A 16 -14.01 -7.69 3.40
N LEU A 17 -13.11 -6.77 3.68
CA LEU A 17 -13.39 -5.34 3.70
C LEU A 17 -13.84 -4.82 2.32
N ILE A 18 -13.14 -5.21 1.25
CA ILE A 18 -13.52 -4.84 -0.13
C ILE A 18 -14.88 -5.43 -0.51
N GLN A 19 -15.16 -6.68 -0.13
CA GLN A 19 -16.47 -7.30 -0.39
C GLN A 19 -17.62 -6.52 0.24
N VAL A 20 -17.44 -6.04 1.47
CA VAL A 20 -18.49 -5.28 2.18
C VAL A 20 -18.64 -3.86 1.64
N THR A 21 -17.53 -3.22 1.24
CA THR A 21 -17.54 -1.80 0.82
C THR A 21 -17.78 -1.58 -0.67
N CYS A 22 -17.23 -2.45 -1.50
CA CYS A 22 -17.22 -2.31 -2.96
C CYS A 22 -17.91 -3.49 -3.68
N GLY A 23 -18.32 -4.53 -2.95
CA GLY A 23 -18.79 -5.78 -3.55
C GLY A 23 -17.63 -6.56 -4.20
N SER A 24 -17.91 -7.21 -5.32
CA SER A 24 -16.90 -7.94 -6.10
C SER A 24 -16.54 -7.16 -7.37
N PRO A 25 -15.62 -6.18 -7.30
CA PRO A 25 -15.28 -5.37 -8.45
C PRO A 25 -14.64 -6.25 -9.55
N ALA A 26 -15.23 -6.20 -10.74
CA ALA A 26 -14.73 -6.95 -11.89
C ALA A 26 -13.62 -6.19 -12.64
N SER A 27 -13.59 -4.87 -12.53
CA SER A 27 -12.66 -3.95 -13.22
C SER A 27 -12.58 -2.60 -12.53
N GLY A 28 -11.58 -1.82 -12.91
CA GLY A 28 -11.36 -0.47 -12.41
C GLY A 28 -10.73 -0.41 -11.02
N PRO A 29 -10.46 0.80 -10.54
CA PRO A 29 -9.80 1.01 -9.26
C PRO A 29 -10.76 0.81 -8.08
N ILE A 30 -10.28 0.25 -6.99
CA ILE A 30 -11.03 0.16 -5.72
C ILE A 30 -11.33 1.58 -5.19
N ASP A 31 -12.55 1.85 -4.73
CA ASP A 31 -12.89 3.10 -4.04
C ASP A 31 -12.30 3.12 -2.61
N ILE A 32 -11.01 3.44 -2.53
CA ILE A 32 -10.30 3.49 -1.24
C ILE A 32 -10.80 4.62 -0.33
N ASP A 33 -11.31 5.72 -0.91
CA ASP A 33 -11.95 6.80 -0.17
C ASP A 33 -13.29 6.31 0.43
N GLY A 34 -14.02 5.45 -0.30
CA GLY A 34 -15.22 4.76 0.21
C GLY A 34 -14.91 3.82 1.35
N VAL A 35 -13.78 3.10 1.27
CA VAL A 35 -13.29 2.26 2.37
C VAL A 35 -13.01 3.10 3.62
N ALA A 36 -12.32 4.24 3.49
CA ALA A 36 -12.07 5.15 4.61
C ALA A 36 -13.39 5.63 5.25
N ARG A 37 -14.35 6.06 4.43
CA ARG A 37 -15.69 6.48 4.91
C ARG A 37 -16.43 5.36 5.64
N PHE A 38 -16.41 4.14 5.10
CA PHE A 38 -17.04 2.97 5.72
C PHE A 38 -16.46 2.67 7.11
N LEU A 39 -15.14 2.84 7.27
CA LEU A 39 -14.45 2.66 8.54
C LEU A 39 -14.65 3.82 9.52
N GLY A 40 -15.35 4.89 9.13
CA GLY A 40 -15.57 6.10 9.91
C GLY A 40 -14.34 6.99 10.03
N LEU A 41 -13.34 6.84 9.15
CA LEU A 41 -12.11 7.59 9.18
C LEU A 41 -12.29 8.96 8.52
N GLN A 42 -11.73 9.99 9.16
CA GLN A 42 -11.64 11.33 8.59
C GLN A 42 -10.31 11.47 7.84
N VAL A 43 -10.35 12.02 6.63
CA VAL A 43 -9.16 12.27 5.81
C VAL A 43 -8.99 13.77 5.65
N HIS A 44 -7.85 14.30 6.12
CA HIS A 44 -7.48 15.71 6.00
C HIS A 44 -6.23 15.87 5.14
N TYR A 45 -6.09 17.05 4.56
CA TYR A 45 -4.91 17.41 3.78
C TYR A 45 -4.22 18.59 4.46
N GLU A 46 -2.96 18.40 4.82
CA GLU A 46 -2.11 19.43 5.41
C GLU A 46 -0.73 19.43 4.72
N ARG A 47 -0.07 20.55 4.71
CA ARG A 47 1.32 20.60 4.28
C ARG A 47 2.20 20.08 5.43
N ILE A 48 2.58 18.82 5.36
CA ILE A 48 3.39 18.15 6.37
C ILE A 48 4.78 18.81 6.40
N ALA A 49 5.29 19.13 7.60
CA ALA A 49 6.54 19.87 7.83
C ALA A 49 7.46 19.16 8.84
N GLU A 50 7.33 17.84 8.93
CA GLU A 50 8.23 16.99 9.71
C GLU A 50 9.66 17.03 9.14
N ASP A 51 10.64 16.69 9.97
CA ASP A 51 12.03 16.65 9.52
C ASP A 51 12.29 15.47 8.56
N ASP A 52 11.51 14.40 8.70
CA ASP A 52 11.47 13.30 7.74
C ASP A 52 10.63 13.70 6.52
N ARG A 53 11.30 13.96 5.40
CA ARG A 53 10.68 14.38 4.14
C ARG A 53 9.90 13.27 3.44
N ASP A 54 10.15 12.02 3.79
CA ASP A 54 9.45 10.86 3.21
C ASP A 54 8.08 10.64 3.86
N LYS A 55 7.82 11.32 4.98
CA LYS A 55 6.54 11.29 5.67
C LYS A 55 5.52 12.16 4.94
N ILE A 56 4.64 11.50 4.18
CA ILE A 56 3.61 12.10 3.34
C ILE A 56 2.19 11.69 3.72
N GLY A 57 2.08 10.76 4.67
CA GLY A 57 0.86 10.30 5.33
C GLY A 57 1.06 10.18 6.83
N PHE A 58 -0.04 10.17 7.57
CA PHE A 58 -0.01 10.12 9.01
C PHE A 58 -1.39 9.75 9.59
N VAL A 59 -1.43 8.83 10.56
CA VAL A 59 -2.62 8.55 11.36
C VAL A 59 -2.47 9.16 12.75
N SER A 60 -3.41 10.02 13.15
CA SER A 60 -3.38 10.61 14.48
C SER A 60 -3.84 9.63 15.57
N ASN A 61 -3.10 9.59 16.66
CA ASN A 61 -3.52 8.90 17.89
C ASN A 61 -4.32 9.78 18.85
N GLY A 62 -4.54 11.04 18.50
CA GLY A 62 -5.27 12.01 19.33
C GLY A 62 -4.45 12.71 20.42
N SER A 63 -3.15 12.44 20.53
CA SER A 63 -2.32 12.97 21.62
C SER A 63 -1.08 13.71 21.16
N TYR A 64 -0.41 13.22 20.10
CA TYR A 64 0.83 13.82 19.61
C TYR A 64 0.56 14.84 18.51
N PRO A 65 1.26 15.98 18.52
CA PRO A 65 1.14 16.96 17.47
C PRO A 65 1.89 16.52 16.22
N LEU A 66 1.24 16.71 15.05
CA LEU A 66 1.91 16.65 13.75
C LEU A 66 2.41 18.04 13.39
N CYS A 67 3.67 18.16 12.98
CA CYS A 67 4.21 19.41 12.46
C CYS A 67 3.67 19.66 11.04
N VAL A 68 2.95 20.77 10.87
CA VAL A 68 2.41 21.21 9.58
C VAL A 68 2.84 22.65 9.29
N MET A 69 2.84 23.02 8.02
CA MET A 69 3.15 24.37 7.60
C MET A 69 1.87 25.18 7.44
N ARG A 70 1.66 26.20 8.30
CA ARG A 70 0.57 27.17 8.18
C ARG A 70 1.13 28.58 8.15
N GLN A 71 0.69 29.38 7.21
CA GLN A 71 1.16 30.79 7.04
C GLN A 71 2.69 30.92 7.03
N ASN A 72 3.39 29.99 6.38
CA ASN A 72 4.85 29.89 6.31
C ASN A 72 5.55 29.65 7.67
N GLN A 73 4.82 29.18 8.68
CA GLN A 73 5.39 28.81 9.98
C GLN A 73 5.12 27.32 10.26
N LYS A 74 6.08 26.63 10.88
CA LYS A 74 5.88 25.28 11.40
C LYS A 74 5.02 25.36 12.67
N VAL A 75 3.90 24.64 12.68
CA VAL A 75 2.97 24.58 13.81
C VAL A 75 2.66 23.12 14.11
N GLY A 76 2.77 22.74 15.38
CA GLY A 76 2.31 21.42 15.85
C GLY A 76 0.81 21.41 16.07
N ILE A 77 0.10 20.51 15.42
CA ILE A 77 -1.38 20.36 15.53
C ILE A 77 -1.70 18.95 15.99
N VAL A 78 -2.51 18.84 17.03
CA VAL A 78 -3.08 17.56 17.47
C VAL A 78 -4.41 17.35 16.76
N PHE A 79 -4.50 16.29 15.97
CA PHE A 79 -5.73 15.88 15.30
C PHE A 79 -6.48 14.85 16.15
N PRO A 80 -7.80 14.71 15.98
CA PRO A 80 -8.56 13.65 16.64
C PRO A 80 -7.98 12.26 16.35
N LYS A 81 -8.18 11.32 17.27
CA LYS A 81 -7.73 9.93 17.08
C LYS A 81 -8.31 9.33 15.79
N GLU A 82 -7.52 8.52 15.11
CA GLU A 82 -7.88 7.85 13.85
C GLU A 82 -8.23 8.83 12.71
N THR A 83 -7.72 10.07 12.78
CA THR A 83 -7.75 10.97 11.63
C THR A 83 -6.53 10.70 10.77
N ILE A 84 -6.76 10.50 9.47
CA ILE A 84 -5.70 10.34 8.47
C ILE A 84 -5.36 11.71 7.91
N ILE A 85 -4.10 12.07 7.94
CA ILE A 85 -3.58 13.32 7.37
C ILE A 85 -2.67 12.95 6.20
N LEU A 86 -2.96 13.52 5.03
CA LEU A 86 -2.17 13.35 3.81
C LEU A 86 -1.54 14.68 3.43
N ASP A 87 -0.33 14.65 2.85
CA ASP A 87 0.28 15.88 2.36
C ASP A 87 -0.51 16.46 1.19
N THR A 88 -0.65 17.80 1.18
CA THR A 88 -1.42 18.56 0.19
C THR A 88 -0.96 18.34 -1.25
N PHE A 89 0.33 18.05 -1.51
CA PHE A 89 0.79 17.80 -2.88
C PHE A 89 0.12 16.56 -3.48
N LEU A 90 -0.32 15.60 -2.66
CA LEU A 90 -1.03 14.39 -3.10
C LEU A 90 -2.40 14.69 -3.72
N GLN A 91 -2.94 15.90 -3.55
CA GLN A 91 -4.19 16.32 -4.21
C GLN A 91 -4.01 16.63 -5.71
N ARG A 92 -2.77 16.70 -6.20
CA ARG A 92 -2.50 16.92 -7.62
C ARG A 92 -2.96 15.70 -8.44
N PRO A 93 -3.60 15.91 -9.60
CA PRO A 93 -4.06 14.79 -10.45
C PRO A 93 -2.95 13.79 -10.84
N THR A 94 -1.72 14.28 -11.03
CA THR A 94 -0.54 13.45 -11.34
C THR A 94 -0.13 12.52 -10.20
N GLU A 95 -0.52 12.84 -8.97
CA GLU A 95 -0.18 12.07 -7.77
C GLU A 95 -1.29 11.08 -7.36
N ASN A 96 -2.33 10.93 -8.17
CA ASN A 96 -3.50 10.14 -7.77
C ASN A 96 -3.16 8.70 -7.37
N CYS A 97 -2.34 7.99 -8.14
CA CYS A 97 -1.93 6.62 -7.77
C CYS A 97 -1.16 6.60 -6.45
N ARG A 98 -0.28 7.58 -6.23
CA ARG A 98 0.49 7.73 -4.99
C ARG A 98 -0.42 8.06 -3.81
N ARG A 99 -1.34 9.03 -3.97
CA ARG A 99 -2.35 9.38 -2.97
C ARG A 99 -3.14 8.17 -2.52
N ARG A 100 -3.61 7.37 -3.47
CA ARG A 100 -4.39 6.16 -3.20
C ARG A 100 -3.59 5.15 -2.39
N PHE A 101 -2.31 4.95 -2.75
CA PHE A 101 -1.44 4.04 -2.03
C PHE A 101 -1.18 4.53 -0.60
N VAL A 102 -0.86 5.82 -0.42
CA VAL A 102 -0.64 6.41 0.92
C VAL A 102 -1.92 6.30 1.75
N LEU A 103 -3.09 6.63 1.19
CA LEU A 103 -4.36 6.48 1.92
C LEU A 103 -4.62 5.03 2.34
N ALA A 104 -4.39 4.06 1.44
CA ALA A 104 -4.54 2.64 1.75
C ALA A 104 -3.54 2.18 2.83
N HIS A 105 -2.32 2.72 2.82
CA HIS A 105 -1.29 2.46 3.82
C HIS A 105 -1.71 2.96 5.20
N GLU A 106 -2.20 4.20 5.31
CA GLU A 106 -2.68 4.77 6.57
C GLU A 106 -3.94 4.02 7.09
N ILE A 107 -4.85 3.62 6.20
CA ILE A 107 -5.98 2.74 6.57
C ILE A 107 -5.45 1.43 7.13
N SER A 108 -4.40 0.87 6.55
CA SER A 108 -3.82 -0.40 7.00
C SER A 108 -3.25 -0.30 8.41
N HIS A 109 -2.61 0.81 8.77
CA HIS A 109 -2.17 1.07 10.15
C HIS A 109 -3.36 1.08 11.11
N VAL A 110 -4.47 1.75 10.76
CA VAL A 110 -5.68 1.74 11.59
C VAL A 110 -6.23 0.33 11.77
N LEU A 111 -6.29 -0.47 10.71
CA LEU A 111 -6.82 -1.84 10.76
C LEU A 111 -5.93 -2.75 11.62
N ILE A 112 -4.62 -2.67 11.45
CA ILE A 112 -3.65 -3.43 12.24
C ILE A 112 -3.76 -3.05 13.72
N ASN A 113 -3.85 -1.76 14.03
CA ASN A 113 -3.99 -1.26 15.39
C ASN A 113 -5.33 -1.67 16.04
N ARG A 114 -6.42 -1.71 15.27
CA ARG A 114 -7.73 -2.19 15.77
C ARG A 114 -7.75 -3.71 16.02
N ALA A 115 -6.95 -4.46 15.26
CA ALA A 115 -6.83 -5.91 15.44
C ALA A 115 -6.02 -6.30 16.67
N ASP A 116 -5.16 -5.41 17.18
CA ASP A 116 -4.39 -5.61 18.41
C ASP A 116 -4.72 -4.51 19.45
N PRO A 117 -5.80 -4.68 20.23
CA PRO A 117 -6.23 -3.68 21.22
C PRO A 117 -5.27 -3.49 22.39
N LEU A 118 -4.29 -4.38 22.59
CA LEU A 118 -3.23 -4.21 23.58
C LEU A 118 -2.09 -3.34 23.05
N HIS A 119 -2.16 -2.98 21.81
CA HIS A 119 -1.23 -2.13 21.11
C HIS A 119 -1.52 -0.67 21.44
N ASN A 120 -0.55 0.02 22.00
CA ASN A 120 -0.67 1.44 22.26
C ASN A 120 -0.30 2.17 20.95
N PRO A 121 -1.27 2.68 20.16
CA PRO A 121 -0.97 3.27 18.87
C PRO A 121 -0.18 4.55 19.09
N THR A 122 1.11 4.50 18.84
CA THR A 122 1.91 5.70 18.74
C THR A 122 1.75 6.29 17.33
N CYS A 123 1.66 7.60 17.25
CA CYS A 123 1.53 8.37 16.00
C CYS A 123 2.58 8.11 14.95
N PHE A 124 3.60 7.42 15.30
CA PHE A 124 4.75 7.13 14.48
C PHE A 124 5.09 5.66 14.59
N ASP A 125 4.19 4.77 14.59
CA ASP A 125 4.39 3.33 14.63
C ASP A 125 5.65 2.82 15.37
N ARG A 126 6.15 3.66 16.25
CA ARG A 126 7.32 3.43 17.08
C ARG A 126 6.84 2.96 18.42
N GLU A 127 6.40 1.71 18.45
CA GLU A 127 6.05 1.06 19.70
C GLU A 127 7.27 0.82 20.55
N TYR A 128 7.43 1.72 21.46
CA TYR A 128 8.33 1.50 22.59
C TYR A 128 7.49 1.13 23.81
N ASP A 129 7.68 -0.07 24.29
CA ASP A 129 7.42 -0.31 25.70
C ASP A 129 8.51 0.47 26.47
N LEU A 130 8.13 1.59 27.07
CA LEU A 130 9.04 2.49 27.79
C LEU A 130 9.71 1.80 28.99
N GLU A 131 9.18 0.66 29.43
CA GLU A 131 9.70 -0.13 30.55
C GLU A 131 10.65 -1.24 30.08
N ARG A 132 10.78 -1.49 28.76
CA ARG A 132 11.62 -2.53 28.20
C ARG A 132 12.83 -1.97 27.45
N CYS A 133 14.03 -2.43 27.79
CA CYS A 133 15.23 -2.20 26.98
C CYS A 133 15.22 -3.10 25.74
N TYR A 134 15.27 -2.52 24.56
CA TYR A 134 15.41 -3.20 23.28
C TYR A 134 16.84 -3.09 22.78
N SER A 135 17.35 -4.14 22.16
CA SER A 135 18.55 -4.01 21.35
C SER A 135 18.22 -3.20 20.06
N LEU A 136 19.22 -2.56 19.47
CA LEU A 136 19.05 -1.81 18.23
C LEU A 136 18.48 -2.68 17.10
N GLN A 137 18.87 -3.94 17.04
CA GLN A 137 18.42 -4.89 16.05
C GLN A 137 16.94 -5.27 16.25
N GLU A 138 16.53 -5.64 17.47
CA GLU A 138 15.12 -5.91 17.80
C GLU A 138 14.21 -4.74 17.48
N PHE A 139 14.75 -3.54 17.68
CA PHE A 139 14.10 -2.28 17.41
C PHE A 139 13.87 -2.06 15.90
N GLN A 140 14.92 -2.23 15.08
CA GLN A 140 14.83 -2.13 13.63
C GLN A 140 13.91 -3.19 13.02
N GLU A 141 13.97 -4.44 13.52
CA GLU A 141 13.12 -5.52 13.07
C GLU A 141 11.64 -5.26 13.35
N ARG A 142 11.32 -4.65 14.50
CA ARG A 142 9.94 -4.30 14.84
C ARG A 142 9.38 -3.15 14.02
N LEU A 143 10.16 -2.10 13.81
CA LEU A 143 9.78 -0.99 12.94
C LEU A 143 9.47 -1.46 11.52
N ASN A 144 10.38 -2.28 10.96
CA ASN A 144 10.23 -2.80 9.62
C ASN A 144 9.04 -3.75 9.46
N LEU A 145 8.68 -4.50 10.52
CA LEU A 145 7.59 -5.47 10.43
C LEU A 145 6.21 -4.80 10.31
N GLY A 146 5.93 -3.77 11.11
CA GLY A 146 4.67 -3.02 11.04
C GLY A 146 4.49 -2.36 9.68
N GLU A 147 5.53 -1.69 9.20
CA GLU A 147 5.55 -1.08 7.88
C GLU A 147 5.39 -2.11 6.74
N CYS A 148 6.04 -3.26 6.84
CA CYS A 148 5.87 -4.35 5.87
C CYS A 148 4.45 -4.90 5.84
N GLN A 149 3.79 -5.02 6.99
CA GLN A 149 2.41 -5.45 7.11
C GLN A 149 1.46 -4.39 6.53
N ALA A 150 1.65 -3.11 6.87
CA ALA A 150 0.85 -2.01 6.35
C ALA A 150 0.98 -1.90 4.82
N ASN A 151 2.20 -1.97 4.29
CA ASN A 151 2.45 -1.98 2.84
C ASN A 151 1.79 -3.19 2.15
N SER A 152 1.83 -4.37 2.78
CA SER A 152 1.19 -5.57 2.24
C SER A 152 -0.32 -5.44 2.21
N MET A 153 -0.92 -4.96 3.29
CA MET A 153 -2.37 -4.75 3.39
C MET A 153 -2.84 -3.66 2.42
N ALA A 154 -2.11 -2.54 2.31
CA ALA A 154 -2.40 -1.47 1.35
C ALA A 154 -2.42 -2.00 -0.10
N ALA A 155 -1.42 -2.80 -0.46
CA ALA A 155 -1.38 -3.41 -1.80
C ALA A 155 -2.55 -4.38 -2.04
N MET A 156 -2.96 -5.15 -1.04
CA MET A 156 -4.09 -6.08 -1.12
C MET A 156 -5.44 -5.36 -1.16
N LEU A 157 -5.58 -4.22 -0.45
CA LEU A 157 -6.76 -3.36 -0.54
C LEU A 157 -6.93 -2.75 -1.93
N LEU A 158 -5.84 -2.28 -2.55
CA LEU A 158 -5.91 -1.67 -3.88
C LEU A 158 -5.95 -2.68 -5.02
N MET A 159 -5.37 -3.85 -4.82
CA MET A 159 -5.19 -4.90 -5.82
C MET A 159 -5.62 -6.26 -5.26
N PRO A 160 -6.91 -6.46 -4.91
CA PRO A 160 -7.37 -7.79 -4.49
C PRO A 160 -7.13 -8.80 -5.60
N LYS A 161 -6.72 -10.01 -5.23
CA LYS A 161 -6.28 -11.06 -6.18
C LYS A 161 -7.26 -11.33 -7.32
N PRO A 162 -8.60 -11.48 -7.08
CA PRO A 162 -9.56 -11.71 -8.16
C PRO A 162 -9.59 -10.55 -9.17
N LEU A 163 -9.44 -9.29 -8.72
CA LEU A 163 -9.43 -8.12 -9.58
C LEU A 163 -8.20 -8.13 -10.51
N VAL A 164 -7.02 -8.45 -9.95
CA VAL A 164 -5.77 -8.55 -10.71
C VAL A 164 -5.82 -9.70 -11.71
N GLU A 165 -6.34 -10.87 -11.33
CA GLU A 165 -6.53 -12.02 -12.22
C GLU A 165 -7.48 -11.69 -13.38
N ASN A 166 -8.57 -10.98 -13.10
CA ASN A 166 -9.51 -10.53 -14.13
C ASN A 166 -8.84 -9.53 -15.10
N ALA A 167 -8.06 -8.58 -14.59
CA ALA A 167 -7.32 -7.64 -15.43
C ALA A 167 -6.29 -8.35 -16.32
N LEU A 168 -5.55 -9.34 -15.79
CA LEU A 168 -4.62 -10.14 -16.58
C LEU A 168 -5.35 -10.89 -17.73
N ARG A 169 -6.50 -11.49 -17.46
CA ARG A 169 -7.28 -12.19 -18.49
C ARG A 169 -7.77 -11.24 -19.59
N ARG A 170 -8.19 -10.02 -19.23
CA ARG A 170 -8.67 -9.03 -20.20
C ARG A 170 -7.57 -8.46 -21.08
N HIS A 171 -6.43 -8.08 -20.47
CA HIS A 171 -5.37 -7.36 -21.19
C HIS A 171 -4.33 -8.27 -21.83
N ILE A 172 -4.08 -9.45 -21.26
CA ILE A 172 -2.98 -10.34 -21.69
C ILE A 172 -3.51 -11.68 -22.20
N HIS A 173 -4.78 -12.00 -21.94
CA HIS A 173 -5.40 -13.30 -22.26
C HIS A 173 -4.65 -14.50 -21.66
N ARG A 174 -3.98 -14.29 -20.51
CA ARG A 174 -3.23 -15.30 -19.76
C ARG A 174 -3.48 -15.15 -18.27
N SER A 175 -3.27 -16.24 -17.53
CA SER A 175 -3.35 -16.25 -16.07
C SER A 175 -2.04 -15.85 -15.40
N ARG A 176 -0.93 -15.87 -16.12
CA ARG A 176 0.42 -15.52 -15.62
C ARG A 176 1.20 -14.77 -16.69
N ILE A 177 2.12 -13.91 -16.25
CA ILE A 177 3.01 -13.17 -17.13
C ILE A 177 4.42 -13.78 -17.11
N PRO A 178 5.09 -13.93 -18.25
CA PRO A 178 6.48 -14.36 -18.28
C PRO A 178 7.40 -13.24 -17.77
N ILE A 179 8.27 -13.57 -16.83
CA ILE A 179 9.35 -12.70 -16.33
C ILE A 179 10.66 -13.44 -16.52
N TYR A 180 11.62 -12.80 -17.14
CA TYR A 180 12.94 -13.36 -17.43
C TYR A 180 13.96 -12.87 -16.40
N GLY A 181 14.79 -13.80 -15.90
CA GLY A 181 15.69 -13.51 -14.79
C GLY A 181 14.93 -12.96 -13.57
N ASP A 182 15.45 -11.91 -12.96
CA ASP A 182 14.85 -11.36 -11.73
C ASP A 182 13.60 -10.50 -11.98
N CYS A 183 13.56 -9.72 -13.06
CA CYS A 183 12.45 -8.80 -13.32
C CYS A 183 12.36 -8.28 -14.76
N VAL A 184 12.91 -8.97 -15.76
CA VAL A 184 12.90 -8.51 -17.16
C VAL A 184 11.60 -8.93 -17.85
N LEU A 185 10.89 -7.98 -18.45
CA LEU A 185 9.70 -8.20 -19.25
C LEU A 185 10.04 -8.02 -20.75
N LEU A 186 9.39 -8.79 -21.60
CA LEU A 186 9.45 -8.52 -23.04
C LEU A 186 8.87 -7.13 -23.36
N PRO A 187 9.44 -6.39 -24.32
CA PRO A 187 8.90 -5.11 -24.77
C PRO A 187 7.43 -5.20 -25.17
N SER A 188 7.01 -6.30 -25.78
CA SER A 188 5.61 -6.55 -26.17
C SER A 188 4.64 -6.75 -24.99
N THR A 189 5.15 -7.14 -23.81
CA THR A 189 4.32 -7.34 -22.60
C THR A 189 4.16 -6.07 -21.78
N LYS A 190 5.14 -5.16 -21.81
CA LYS A 190 5.15 -3.93 -20.99
C LYS A 190 3.91 -3.05 -21.18
N PRO A 191 3.43 -2.76 -22.42
CA PRO A 191 2.24 -1.92 -22.61
C PRO A 191 1.00 -2.49 -21.94
N ALA A 192 0.80 -3.80 -21.98
CA ALA A 192 -0.35 -4.43 -21.33
C ALA A 192 -0.26 -4.33 -19.79
N ILE A 193 0.93 -4.45 -19.20
CA ILE A 193 1.12 -4.25 -17.76
C ILE A 193 0.88 -2.79 -17.36
N HIS A 194 1.32 -1.82 -18.19
CA HIS A 194 0.99 -0.41 -17.98
C HIS A 194 -0.53 -0.19 -18.03
N ALA A 195 -1.22 -0.73 -19.03
CA ALA A 195 -2.67 -0.62 -19.16
C ALA A 195 -3.42 -1.20 -17.93
N ILE A 196 -2.93 -2.32 -17.36
CA ILE A 196 -3.49 -2.86 -16.11
C ILE A 196 -3.20 -1.93 -14.93
N ALA A 197 -1.99 -1.39 -14.81
CA ALA A 197 -1.64 -0.46 -13.73
C ALA A 197 -2.48 0.82 -13.80
N ASP A 198 -2.70 1.35 -15.00
CA ASP A 198 -3.55 2.52 -15.25
C ASP A 198 -5.02 2.22 -14.93
N GLU A 199 -5.56 1.06 -15.37
CA GLU A 199 -6.92 0.62 -15.05
C GLU A 199 -7.15 0.54 -13.54
N LEU A 200 -6.20 -0.02 -12.80
CA LEU A 200 -6.31 -0.19 -11.34
C LEU A 200 -5.89 1.07 -10.56
N CYS A 201 -5.39 2.09 -11.26
CA CYS A 201 -4.83 3.31 -10.69
C CYS A 201 -3.77 3.03 -9.62
N VAL A 202 -2.77 2.22 -10.01
CA VAL A 202 -1.61 1.86 -9.18
C VAL A 202 -0.32 2.07 -9.98
N SER A 203 0.83 2.13 -9.30
CA SER A 203 2.10 2.22 -10.03
C SER A 203 2.47 0.89 -10.70
N PHE A 204 3.16 0.97 -11.83
CA PHE A 204 3.71 -0.20 -12.53
C PHE A 204 4.54 -1.10 -11.59
N SER A 205 5.39 -0.49 -10.77
CA SER A 205 6.23 -1.22 -9.81
C SER A 205 5.40 -1.94 -8.75
N SER A 206 4.38 -1.28 -8.18
CA SER A 206 3.47 -1.89 -7.20
C SER A 206 2.72 -3.09 -7.78
N LEU A 207 2.25 -2.97 -9.03
CA LEU A 207 1.58 -4.08 -9.72
C LEU A 207 2.54 -5.26 -9.92
N LEU A 208 3.77 -5.04 -10.37
CA LEU A 208 4.75 -6.12 -10.55
C LEU A 208 5.09 -6.84 -9.24
N ILE A 209 5.26 -6.10 -8.15
CA ILE A 209 5.47 -6.67 -6.83
C ILE A 209 4.28 -7.55 -6.44
N GLN A 210 3.06 -7.06 -6.64
CA GLN A 210 1.86 -7.78 -6.26
C GLN A 210 1.62 -9.03 -7.12
N LEU A 211 1.90 -8.97 -8.42
CA LEU A 211 1.87 -10.13 -9.32
C LEU A 211 2.82 -11.24 -8.86
N LYS A 212 4.03 -10.88 -8.41
CA LYS A 212 4.99 -11.83 -7.82
C LYS A 212 4.46 -12.44 -6.53
N LYS A 213 3.91 -11.62 -5.62
CA LYS A 213 3.32 -12.08 -4.35
C LYS A 213 2.15 -13.04 -4.57
N TYR A 214 1.31 -12.79 -5.56
CA TYR A 214 0.17 -13.66 -5.93
C TYR A 214 0.57 -14.90 -6.74
N ASN A 215 1.85 -15.07 -7.04
CA ASN A 215 2.36 -16.15 -7.90
C ASN A 215 1.70 -16.13 -9.30
N LEU A 216 1.44 -14.92 -9.82
CA LEU A 216 0.88 -14.68 -11.16
C LEU A 216 1.99 -14.40 -12.19
N VAL A 217 3.20 -14.81 -11.90
CA VAL A 217 4.37 -14.71 -12.76
C VAL A 217 4.89 -16.11 -13.12
N ASP A 218 5.39 -16.23 -14.35
CA ASP A 218 6.06 -17.42 -14.87
C ASP A 218 7.54 -17.06 -15.07
N ARG A 219 8.39 -17.56 -14.17
CA ARG A 219 9.83 -17.26 -14.21
C ARG A 219 10.51 -18.08 -15.29
N ARG A 220 11.24 -17.42 -16.16
CA ARG A 220 11.95 -17.98 -17.31
C ARG A 220 13.41 -17.59 -17.33
N ASP A 221 14.21 -18.39 -18.04
CA ASP A 221 15.61 -18.14 -18.22
C ASP A 221 15.84 -16.92 -19.15
N MET A 222 16.93 -16.19 -18.91
CA MET A 222 17.39 -15.10 -19.77
C MET A 222 17.73 -15.55 -21.19
N GLN A 223 18.12 -16.82 -21.37
CA GLN A 223 18.37 -17.37 -22.71
C GLN A 223 17.11 -17.35 -23.58
N GLU A 224 15.94 -17.71 -23.00
CA GLU A 224 14.66 -17.60 -23.70
C GLU A 224 14.30 -16.15 -24.08
N TYR A 225 14.67 -15.18 -23.23
CA TYR A 225 14.49 -13.76 -23.54
C TYR A 225 15.23 -13.37 -24.81
N PHE A 226 16.53 -13.72 -24.90
CA PHE A 226 17.34 -13.38 -26.07
C PHE A 226 16.87 -14.08 -27.35
N LEU A 227 16.38 -15.33 -27.26
CA LEU A 227 15.78 -16.03 -28.40
C LEU A 227 14.54 -15.27 -28.91
N LYS A 228 13.63 -14.92 -28.04
CA LYS A 228 12.42 -14.18 -28.39
C LYS A 228 12.66 -12.78 -28.92
N MET A 229 13.71 -12.11 -28.43
CA MET A 229 14.11 -10.80 -28.96
C MET A 229 14.65 -10.90 -30.39
N ARG A 230 15.33 -11.99 -30.74
CA ARG A 230 15.82 -12.25 -32.13
C ARG A 230 14.68 -12.60 -33.10
N GLU A 231 13.63 -13.29 -32.59
CA GLU A 231 12.45 -13.64 -33.40
C GLU A 231 11.54 -12.43 -33.69
N ALA A 232 11.65 -11.36 -32.86
CA ALA A 232 10.84 -10.15 -32.97
C ALA A 232 11.50 -9.02 -33.81
N THR A 233 12.74 -9.26 -34.30
CA THR A 233 13.51 -8.32 -35.15
C THR A 233 13.49 -8.80 -36.58
#